data_4aa1a80e22b334c489c4c91731dd26c6
#
_entry.id   4aa1a80e22b334c489c4c91731dd26c6
#
_cell.length_a   1.000
_cell.length_b   1.000
_cell.length_c   1.000
_cell.angle_alpha   90.00
_cell.angle_beta   90.00
_cell.angle_gamma   90.00
#
_symmetry.space_group_name_H-M   'P 1'
#
loop_
_entity.id
_entity.type
_entity.pdbx_description
1 polymer ?
#
loop_
_entity_poly.entity_id
_entity_poly.type
_entity_poly.pdbx_seq_one_letter_code
_entity_poly.pdbx_strand_id
1 'polypeptide(L)'
;MRYGAFAMFAVVVCFAALQDTSADEQTPAAVADLATLTRRVTDLEQRVRDLESGGPAQPPVASAPAAEDLPILEIHSEAWCGPCQTLKADLAALGDAGVAVRWVRFSDRVPAMRWTGADGKQVVQTGYTRGTIAGLLDRVKAAHVARAGKNL
;
A
#
# COMPACT_ATOMS: atom_id res chain seq x y z
N MET A 1 -73.89 4.97 4.94
CA MET A 1 -72.65 4.17 5.06
C MET A 1 -72.22 3.74 3.70
N ARG A 2 -71.44 4.59 2.98
CA ARG A 2 -70.95 4.30 1.60
C ARG A 2 -69.59 4.93 1.38
N TYR A 3 -68.54 4.57 2.14
CA TYR A 3 -67.21 5.06 1.98
C TYR A 3 -66.10 3.96 2.00
N GLY A 4 -66.49 2.70 1.65
CA GLY A 4 -65.53 1.60 1.76
C GLY A 4 -64.92 1.09 0.47
N ALA A 5 -65.30 1.60 -0.71
CA ALA A 5 -64.86 0.99 -1.98
C ALA A 5 -63.79 1.77 -2.78
N PHE A 6 -63.51 3.01 -2.42
CA PHE A 6 -62.57 3.83 -3.20
C PHE A 6 -61.13 3.77 -2.71
N ALA A 7 -60.89 3.33 -1.47
CA ALA A 7 -59.55 3.30 -0.90
C ALA A 7 -58.67 2.12 -1.39
N MET A 8 -59.30 1.03 -1.86
CA MET A 8 -58.56 -0.17 -2.30
C MET A 8 -58.02 -0.07 -3.73
N PHE A 9 -58.65 0.75 -4.57
CA PHE A 9 -58.19 0.88 -5.97
C PHE A 9 -56.94 1.75 -6.16
N ALA A 10 -56.73 2.71 -5.26
CA ALA A 10 -55.56 3.56 -5.33
C ALA A 10 -54.24 2.85 -4.94
N VAL A 11 -54.30 1.86 -4.03
CA VAL A 11 -53.11 1.11 -3.59
C VAL A 11 -52.65 0.11 -4.64
N VAL A 12 -53.56 -0.50 -5.39
CA VAL A 12 -53.20 -1.47 -6.45
C VAL A 12 -52.55 -0.79 -7.66
N VAL A 13 -52.96 0.41 -8.02
CA VAL A 13 -52.38 1.14 -9.15
C VAL A 13 -50.98 1.67 -8.81
N CYS A 14 -50.69 2.06 -7.58
CA CYS A 14 -49.35 2.45 -7.15
C CYS A 14 -48.36 1.29 -7.10
N PHE A 15 -48.81 0.06 -6.80
CA PHE A 15 -47.95 -1.12 -6.76
C PHE A 15 -47.55 -1.63 -8.16
N ALA A 16 -48.43 -1.44 -9.16
CA ALA A 16 -48.12 -1.80 -10.54
C ALA A 16 -47.11 -0.83 -11.21
N ALA A 17 -47.10 0.43 -10.76
CA ALA A 17 -46.14 1.43 -11.30
C ALA A 17 -44.73 1.29 -10.71
N LEU A 18 -44.53 0.54 -9.63
CA LEU A 18 -43.23 0.30 -8.98
C LEU A 18 -42.53 -0.97 -9.49
N GLN A 19 -43.17 -1.77 -10.31
CA GLN A 19 -42.59 -3.01 -10.85
C GLN A 19 -41.92 -2.86 -12.24
N ASP A 20 -42.12 -1.73 -12.91
CA ASP A 20 -41.63 -1.52 -14.29
C ASP A 20 -40.28 -0.80 -14.41
N THR A 21 -39.58 -0.58 -13.29
CA THR A 21 -38.25 0.06 -13.30
C THR A 21 -37.10 -0.87 -12.90
N SER A 22 -37.26 -2.17 -13.02
CA SER A 22 -36.23 -3.15 -12.64
C SER A 22 -35.89 -4.14 -13.75
N ALA A 23 -36.02 -3.75 -15.00
CA ALA A 23 -35.50 -4.57 -16.09
C ALA A 23 -34.64 -3.69 -16.99
N ASP A 24 -33.36 -4.05 -17.08
CA ASP A 24 -32.46 -3.73 -18.18
C ASP A 24 -31.84 -2.32 -18.24
N GLU A 25 -31.04 -1.95 -17.24
CA GLU A 25 -29.86 -1.17 -17.58
C GLU A 25 -28.62 -1.78 -16.89
N GLN A 26 -28.36 -3.06 -17.15
CA GLN A 26 -27.01 -3.61 -17.01
C GLN A 26 -26.16 -2.93 -18.08
N THR A 27 -25.60 -1.79 -17.73
CA THR A 27 -24.64 -1.07 -18.57
C THR A 27 -23.57 -2.05 -19.04
N PRO A 28 -23.23 -2.12 -20.33
CA PRO A 28 -22.19 -3.02 -20.88
C PRO A 28 -20.85 -2.88 -20.16
N ALA A 29 -20.63 -1.76 -19.49
CA ALA A 29 -19.46 -1.51 -18.61
C ALA A 29 -19.44 -2.45 -17.39
N ALA A 30 -20.57 -2.72 -16.73
CA ALA A 30 -20.63 -3.59 -15.54
C ALA A 30 -20.34 -5.06 -15.89
N VAL A 31 -20.76 -5.52 -17.08
CA VAL A 31 -20.49 -6.89 -17.54
C VAL A 31 -19.02 -7.05 -17.93
N ALA A 32 -18.42 -6.03 -18.54
CA ALA A 32 -16.98 -6.02 -18.85
C ALA A 32 -16.12 -6.05 -17.57
N ASP A 33 -16.57 -5.37 -16.54
CA ASP A 33 -15.87 -5.33 -15.23
C ASP A 33 -15.92 -6.68 -14.52
N LEU A 34 -17.07 -7.35 -14.54
CA LEU A 34 -17.24 -8.71 -14.00
C LEU A 34 -16.35 -9.73 -14.72
N ALA A 35 -16.26 -9.69 -16.04
CA ALA A 35 -15.39 -10.57 -16.81
C ALA A 35 -13.91 -10.35 -16.46
N THR A 36 -13.50 -9.09 -16.25
CA THR A 36 -12.15 -8.73 -15.85
C THR A 36 -11.82 -9.21 -14.44
N LEU A 37 -12.76 -9.06 -13.49
CA LEU A 37 -12.59 -9.54 -12.13
C LEU A 37 -12.51 -11.08 -12.09
N THR A 38 -13.35 -11.77 -12.85
CA THR A 38 -13.31 -13.23 -12.94
C THR A 38 -11.97 -13.73 -13.44
N ARG A 39 -11.40 -13.11 -14.49
CA ARG A 39 -10.05 -13.46 -14.99
C ARG A 39 -8.97 -13.25 -13.93
N ARG A 40 -9.02 -12.14 -13.20
CA ARG A 40 -8.05 -11.86 -12.13
C ARG A 40 -8.14 -12.87 -10.99
N VAL A 41 -9.35 -13.28 -10.60
CA VAL A 41 -9.54 -14.31 -9.59
C VAL A 41 -8.97 -15.64 -10.06
N THR A 42 -9.26 -16.07 -11.29
CA THR A 42 -8.73 -17.31 -11.86
C THR A 42 -7.19 -17.29 -11.94
N ASP A 43 -6.59 -16.16 -12.33
CA ASP A 43 -5.13 -15.99 -12.36
C ASP A 43 -4.51 -16.11 -10.96
N LEU A 44 -5.13 -15.49 -9.95
CA LEU A 44 -4.68 -15.59 -8.57
C LEU A 44 -4.81 -17.01 -8.02
N GLU A 45 -5.92 -17.71 -8.29
CA GLU A 45 -6.10 -19.11 -7.90
C GLU A 45 -5.06 -20.04 -8.54
N GLN A 46 -4.70 -19.78 -9.80
CA GLN A 46 -3.64 -20.54 -10.48
C GLN A 46 -2.30 -20.28 -9.81
N ARG A 47 -1.96 -19.03 -9.52
CA ARG A 47 -0.70 -18.68 -8.84
C ARG A 47 -0.60 -19.29 -7.44
N VAL A 48 -1.70 -19.35 -6.70
CA VAL A 48 -1.76 -20.01 -5.39
C VAL A 48 -1.48 -21.52 -5.56
N ARG A 49 -2.12 -22.18 -6.51
CA ARG A 49 -1.87 -23.61 -6.79
C ARG A 49 -0.43 -23.88 -7.22
N ASP A 50 0.17 -23.00 -8.02
CA ASP A 50 1.56 -23.12 -8.44
C ASP A 50 2.52 -22.98 -7.25
N LEU A 51 2.20 -22.13 -6.28
CA LEU A 51 2.96 -22.00 -5.04
C LEU A 51 2.79 -23.22 -4.12
N GLU A 52 1.58 -23.76 -4.00
CA GLU A 52 1.27 -24.92 -3.17
C GLU A 52 1.84 -26.23 -3.75
N SER A 53 1.90 -26.33 -5.07
CA SER A 53 2.44 -27.51 -5.75
C SER A 53 3.98 -27.56 -5.84
N GLY A 54 4.67 -26.59 -5.19
CA GLY A 54 6.12 -26.51 -5.27
C GLY A 54 6.59 -26.31 -6.71
N GLY A 55 5.94 -25.39 -7.43
CA GLY A 55 6.18 -25.09 -8.85
C GLY A 55 7.66 -25.07 -9.22
N PRO A 56 8.01 -25.25 -10.48
CA PRO A 56 9.40 -25.43 -10.92
C PRO A 56 10.25 -24.34 -10.28
N ALA A 57 11.31 -24.79 -9.58
CA ALA A 57 12.21 -23.92 -8.83
C ALA A 57 12.44 -22.66 -9.65
N GLN A 58 11.94 -21.53 -9.16
CA GLN A 58 12.15 -20.24 -9.80
C GLN A 58 13.62 -20.19 -10.17
N PRO A 59 13.98 -19.92 -11.45
CA PRO A 59 15.39 -19.78 -11.82
C PRO A 59 15.99 -18.85 -10.77
N PRO A 60 17.19 -19.14 -10.21
CA PRO A 60 17.75 -18.35 -9.13
C PRO A 60 17.65 -16.91 -9.58
N VAL A 61 16.73 -16.18 -8.96
CA VAL A 61 16.62 -14.73 -9.13
C VAL A 61 18.00 -14.27 -8.80
N ALA A 62 18.74 -13.78 -9.80
CA ALA A 62 20.11 -13.31 -9.65
C ALA A 62 20.12 -12.55 -8.34
N SER A 63 20.78 -13.10 -7.33
CA SER A 63 20.67 -12.70 -5.94
C SER A 63 20.70 -11.19 -5.89
N ALA A 64 19.53 -10.58 -5.75
CA ALA A 64 19.47 -9.18 -5.35
C ALA A 64 20.43 -9.07 -4.17
N PRO A 65 21.38 -8.13 -4.12
CA PRO A 65 22.40 -8.04 -3.09
C PRO A 65 21.70 -8.32 -1.76
N ALA A 66 22.19 -9.32 -1.05
CA ALA A 66 21.52 -9.87 0.12
C ALA A 66 21.02 -8.69 0.94
N ALA A 67 19.73 -8.68 1.30
CA ALA A 67 19.10 -7.53 1.99
C ALA A 67 19.83 -7.14 3.29
N GLU A 68 20.81 -7.93 3.69
CA GLU A 68 21.74 -7.73 4.80
C GLU A 68 22.80 -6.66 4.53
N ASP A 69 23.12 -6.37 3.26
CA ASP A 69 24.13 -5.39 2.87
C ASP A 69 23.58 -3.98 2.59
N LEU A 70 22.25 -3.82 2.60
CA LEU A 70 21.64 -2.51 2.39
C LEU A 70 21.68 -1.65 3.66
N PRO A 71 21.96 -0.34 3.55
CA PRO A 71 21.78 0.58 4.66
C PRO A 71 20.31 0.57 5.11
N ILE A 72 20.10 0.56 6.42
CA ILE A 72 18.77 0.51 7.02
C ILE A 72 18.40 1.88 7.55
N LEU A 73 17.22 2.37 7.15
CA LEU A 73 16.57 3.55 7.70
C LEU A 73 15.30 3.11 8.44
N GLU A 74 15.28 3.28 9.74
CA GLU A 74 14.08 3.02 10.55
C GLU A 74 13.27 4.31 10.70
N ILE A 75 11.96 4.21 10.50
CA ILE A 75 11.04 5.35 10.55
C ILE A 75 9.90 5.06 11.51
N HIS A 76 9.70 5.98 12.47
CA HIS A 76 8.50 6.02 13.30
C HIS A 76 7.50 7.03 12.70
N SER A 77 6.30 6.58 12.44
CA SER A 77 5.23 7.35 11.80
C SER A 77 3.88 6.95 12.37
N GLU A 78 3.01 7.91 12.58
CA GLU A 78 1.65 7.70 13.03
C GLU A 78 0.63 8.18 11.97
N ALA A 79 -0.54 7.55 11.95
CA ALA A 79 -1.56 7.83 10.92
C ALA A 79 -2.10 9.27 10.97
N TRP A 80 -2.17 9.87 12.15
CA TRP A 80 -2.66 11.24 12.37
C TRP A 80 -1.63 12.33 12.05
N CYS A 81 -0.37 11.96 11.80
CA CYS A 81 0.74 12.90 11.63
C CYS A 81 0.85 13.39 10.18
N GLY A 82 0.48 14.62 9.90
CA GLY A 82 0.56 15.23 8.56
C GLY A 82 1.96 15.17 7.92
N PRO A 83 3.05 15.60 8.61
CA PRO A 83 4.41 15.47 8.09
C PRO A 83 4.81 14.02 7.80
N CYS A 84 4.25 13.04 8.53
CA CYS A 84 4.50 11.62 8.28
C CYS A 84 3.89 11.15 6.95
N GLN A 85 2.70 11.66 6.59
CA GLN A 85 2.06 11.35 5.31
C GLN A 85 2.88 11.94 4.14
N THR A 86 3.40 13.16 4.33
CA THR A 86 4.29 13.79 3.35
C THR A 86 5.58 12.97 3.16
N LEU A 87 6.20 12.52 4.25
CA LEU A 87 7.38 11.65 4.20
C LEU A 87 7.11 10.34 3.45
N LYS A 88 5.97 9.70 3.70
CA LYS A 88 5.56 8.47 2.97
C LYS A 88 5.39 8.72 1.48
N ALA A 89 4.75 9.82 1.10
CA ALA A 89 4.55 10.18 -0.30
C ALA A 89 5.89 10.46 -1.00
N ASP A 90 6.79 11.19 -0.37
CA ASP A 90 8.11 11.51 -0.92
C ASP A 90 8.99 10.25 -1.05
N LEU A 91 8.92 9.31 -0.10
CA LEU A 91 9.59 8.00 -0.19
C LEU A 91 9.03 7.16 -1.35
N ALA A 92 7.70 7.11 -1.48
CA ALA A 92 7.05 6.37 -2.57
C ALA A 92 7.43 6.93 -3.95
N ALA A 93 7.61 8.25 -4.07
CA ALA A 93 8.01 8.92 -5.31
C ALA A 93 9.46 8.60 -5.72
N LEU A 94 10.34 8.28 -4.76
CA LEU A 94 11.74 7.94 -5.05
C LEU A 94 11.93 6.48 -5.51
N GLY A 95 10.94 5.61 -5.28
CA GLY A 95 11.04 4.20 -5.63
C GLY A 95 12.16 3.47 -4.88
N ASP A 96 12.93 2.63 -5.58
CA ASP A 96 14.07 1.93 -5.01
C ASP A 96 15.26 2.88 -4.85
N ALA A 97 15.42 3.37 -3.63
CA ALA A 97 16.50 4.29 -3.29
C ALA A 97 17.79 3.59 -2.82
N GLY A 98 17.88 2.26 -2.87
CA GLY A 98 19.04 1.50 -2.38
C GLY A 98 19.22 1.61 -0.85
N VAL A 99 18.14 1.82 -0.11
CA VAL A 99 18.08 1.87 1.35
C VAL A 99 16.89 1.04 1.81
N ALA A 100 17.13 0.10 2.72
CA ALA A 100 16.04 -0.67 3.31
C ALA A 100 15.29 0.19 4.33
N VAL A 101 14.01 0.49 4.07
CA VAL A 101 13.15 1.26 4.97
C VAL A 101 12.37 0.31 5.86
N ARG A 102 12.45 0.51 7.19
CA ARG A 102 11.69 -0.23 8.19
C ARG A 102 10.79 0.70 9.00
N TRP A 103 9.51 0.36 9.11
CA TRP A 103 8.55 1.12 9.92
C TRP A 103 8.50 0.51 11.32
N VAL A 104 9.02 1.25 12.32
CA VAL A 104 9.14 0.76 13.70
C VAL A 104 8.81 1.88 14.69
N ARG A 105 8.26 1.52 15.85
CA ARG A 105 7.97 2.47 16.91
C ARG A 105 9.17 2.59 17.86
N PHE A 106 9.77 3.77 17.98
CA PHE A 106 10.95 3.97 18.82
C PHE A 106 11.07 5.38 19.45
N SER A 107 10.13 6.28 19.18
CA SER A 107 10.20 7.67 19.65
C SER A 107 8.82 8.16 20.09
N ASP A 108 8.78 9.11 21.01
CA ASP A 108 7.55 9.82 21.39
C ASP A 108 7.21 10.97 20.43
N ARG A 109 8.11 11.31 19.52
CA ARG A 109 7.93 12.35 18.51
C ARG A 109 7.87 11.75 17.12
N VAL A 110 6.96 12.25 16.28
CA VAL A 110 6.77 11.78 14.91
C VAL A 110 6.73 12.96 13.91
N PRO A 111 7.26 12.78 12.69
CA PRO A 111 8.05 11.64 12.26
C PRO A 111 9.42 11.62 12.95
N ALA A 112 9.92 10.42 13.24
CA ALA A 112 11.28 10.22 13.70
C ALA A 112 11.96 9.21 12.78
N MET A 113 13.21 9.45 12.44
CA MET A 113 14.03 8.64 11.56
C MET A 113 15.31 8.25 12.28
N ARG A 114 15.75 7.00 12.15
CA ARG A 114 16.91 6.47 12.84
C ARG A 114 17.74 5.60 11.91
N TRP A 115 19.07 5.77 11.94
CA TRP A 115 20.02 4.94 11.21
C TRP A 115 21.34 4.81 11.96
N THR A 116 22.20 3.87 11.56
CA THR A 116 23.52 3.74 12.14
C THR A 116 24.50 4.65 11.39
N GLY A 117 25.16 5.54 12.12
CA GLY A 117 26.18 6.45 11.59
C GLY A 117 27.50 5.75 11.22
N ALA A 118 28.42 6.50 10.62
CA ALA A 118 29.74 6.02 10.22
C ALA A 118 30.65 5.59 11.41
N ASP A 119 30.34 6.07 12.62
CA ASP A 119 31.00 5.69 13.88
C ASP A 119 30.36 4.49 14.58
N GLY A 120 29.34 3.87 13.96
CA GLY A 120 28.59 2.77 14.51
C GLY A 120 27.49 3.19 15.53
N LYS A 121 27.39 4.48 15.86
CA LYS A 121 26.35 4.98 16.77
C LYS A 121 25.05 5.22 16.06
N GLN A 122 23.96 5.17 16.81
CA GLN A 122 22.66 5.53 16.25
C GLN A 122 22.50 7.04 16.13
N VAL A 123 22.10 7.48 14.93
CA VAL A 123 21.69 8.85 14.64
C VAL A 123 20.19 8.90 14.62
N VAL A 124 19.59 9.84 15.34
CA VAL A 124 18.15 10.07 15.37
C VAL A 124 17.85 11.47 14.88
N GLN A 125 16.94 11.58 13.93
CA GLN A 125 16.41 12.85 13.43
C GLN A 125 14.91 12.88 13.63
N THR A 126 14.39 13.96 14.21
CA THR A 126 12.93 14.17 14.39
C THR A 126 12.45 15.31 13.48
N GLY A 127 11.20 15.22 13.06
CA GLY A 127 10.62 16.16 12.12
C GLY A 127 10.99 15.85 10.67
N TYR A 128 10.16 16.33 9.75
CA TYR A 128 10.37 16.16 8.32
C TYR A 128 9.94 17.41 7.56
N THR A 129 10.77 17.83 6.61
CA THR A 129 10.47 18.88 5.64
C THR A 129 10.35 18.26 4.26
N ARG A 130 9.31 18.59 3.53
CA ARG A 130 9.05 18.08 2.17
C ARG A 130 10.28 18.23 1.27
N GLY A 131 10.59 17.20 0.49
CA GLY A 131 11.70 17.18 -0.47
C GLY A 131 13.09 16.96 0.13
N THR A 132 13.24 16.83 1.45
CA THR A 132 14.55 16.60 2.09
C THR A 132 14.94 15.13 2.18
N ILE A 133 14.07 14.21 1.76
CA ILE A 133 14.29 12.77 1.91
C ILE A 133 15.48 12.26 1.09
N ALA A 134 15.70 12.75 -0.12
CA ALA A 134 16.84 12.35 -0.95
C ALA A 134 18.18 12.60 -0.22
N GLY A 135 18.36 13.80 0.31
CA GLY A 135 19.57 14.13 1.09
C GLY A 135 19.71 13.34 2.40
N LEU A 136 18.60 12.90 3.00
CA LEU A 136 18.64 11.98 4.13
C LEU A 136 19.14 10.60 3.70
N LEU A 137 18.58 10.04 2.63
CA LEU A 137 18.98 8.73 2.10
C LEU A 137 20.47 8.73 1.68
N ASP A 138 20.96 9.81 1.09
CA ASP A 138 22.39 9.93 0.74
C ASP A 138 23.27 9.91 1.99
N ARG A 139 22.86 10.56 3.08
CA ARG A 139 23.60 10.48 4.37
C ARG A 139 23.58 9.07 4.95
N VAL A 140 22.47 8.36 4.87
CA VAL A 140 22.34 6.97 5.33
C VAL A 140 23.26 6.05 4.53
N LYS A 141 23.31 6.20 3.20
CA LYS A 141 24.22 5.44 2.32
C LYS A 141 25.69 5.76 2.61
N ALA A 142 26.03 7.04 2.71
CA ALA A 142 27.41 7.47 3.01
C ALA A 142 27.89 6.92 4.36
N ALA A 143 27.04 6.93 5.39
CA ALA A 143 27.35 6.37 6.70
C ALA A 143 27.58 4.85 6.64
N HIS A 144 26.79 4.13 5.85
CA HIS A 144 26.93 2.69 5.64
C HIS A 144 28.25 2.35 4.96
N VAL A 145 28.58 3.02 3.84
CA VAL A 145 29.84 2.82 3.10
C VAL A 145 31.05 3.12 3.99
N ALA A 146 31.02 4.23 4.73
CA ALA A 146 32.11 4.61 5.62
C ALA A 146 32.34 3.61 6.76
N ARG A 147 31.27 2.91 7.22
CA ARG A 147 31.37 1.84 8.21
C ARG A 147 31.94 0.56 7.62
N ALA A 148 31.46 0.16 6.43
CA ALA A 148 31.96 -1.02 5.73
C ALA A 148 33.46 -0.92 5.45
N GLY A 149 33.95 0.24 5.03
CA GLY A 149 35.38 0.48 4.78
C GLY A 149 36.28 0.47 6.02
N LYS A 150 35.73 0.54 7.24
CA LYS A 150 36.50 0.42 8.49
C LYS A 150 36.67 -1.03 8.97
N ASN A 151 35.92 -1.96 8.41
CA ASN A 151 35.94 -3.37 8.80
C ASN A 151 36.82 -4.22 7.86
N LEU A 152 37.49 -3.58 6.89
CA LEU A 152 38.50 -4.16 5.99
C LEU A 152 39.90 -3.80 6.47
#